data_2c7c3c6924504fc824cdd42b2b95c457
#
_entry.id   2c7c3c6924504fc824cdd42b2b95c457
#
_cell.length_a   1.000
_cell.length_b   1.000
_cell.length_c   1.000
_cell.angle_alpha   90.00
_cell.angle_beta   90.00
_cell.angle_gamma   90.00
#
_symmetry.space_group_name_H-M   'P 1'
#
loop_
_entity.id
_entity.type
_entity.pdbx_description
1 polymer ?
#
loop_
_entity_poly.entity_id
_entity_poly.type
_entity_poly.pdbx_seq_one_letter_code
_entity_poly.pdbx_strand_id
1 'polypeptide(L)'
;MAKKPDLDRTVVAQNRKARHNYFIEETFEAGLALTGTEVKSLRGGRSTIAESYVTEEGGEAWLVNANIPEYASGNRFNHEPRRPRKLLLHRKQINRLMGAVERDGMTLVPLKLYFNDRGRAKVELALARGKKLYDKRDTEKKRSWDRDRARLMRQKG
;
A
#
# COMPACT_ATOMS: atom_id res chain seq x y z
N MET A 1 9.03 19.40 15.82
CA MET A 1 8.89 18.17 16.60
C MET A 1 9.40 16.98 15.82
N ALA A 2 10.29 16.23 16.42
CA ALA A 2 10.76 15.01 15.77
C ALA A 2 9.58 14.07 15.50
N LYS A 3 9.54 13.53 14.29
CA LYS A 3 8.56 12.54 13.90
C LYS A 3 8.68 11.35 14.85
N LYS A 4 7.60 10.96 15.51
CA LYS A 4 7.61 9.76 16.33
C LYS A 4 8.02 8.56 15.47
N PRO A 5 8.86 7.66 15.98
CA PRO A 5 9.21 6.47 15.22
C PRO A 5 7.96 5.64 14.90
N ASP A 6 8.07 4.79 13.89
CA ASP A 6 6.97 3.96 13.36
C ASP A 6 6.34 3.01 14.39
N LEU A 7 6.84 3.03 15.61
CA LEU A 7 6.34 2.21 16.73
C LEU A 7 4.86 2.45 17.06
N ASP A 8 4.34 3.65 16.74
CA ASP A 8 2.94 3.99 17.00
C ASP A 8 2.01 3.57 15.87
N ARG A 9 2.54 2.92 14.82
CA ARG A 9 1.75 2.45 13.69
C ARG A 9 1.57 0.94 13.76
N THR A 10 0.34 0.50 13.65
CA THR A 10 0.03 -0.93 13.56
C THR A 10 -0.21 -1.28 12.10
N VAL A 11 0.79 -1.87 11.46
CA VAL A 11 0.68 -2.30 10.06
C VAL A 11 -0.17 -3.57 9.99
N VAL A 12 -1.23 -3.54 9.19
CA VAL A 12 -2.16 -4.67 9.07
C VAL A 12 -2.11 -5.35 7.70
N ALA A 13 -1.51 -4.70 6.71
CA ALA A 13 -1.29 -5.30 5.39
C ALA A 13 -0.14 -4.60 4.69
N GLN A 14 0.65 -5.36 3.92
CA GLN A 14 1.78 -4.82 3.16
C GLN A 14 1.79 -5.37 1.75
N ASN A 15 2.20 -4.53 0.80
CA ASN A 15 2.44 -4.92 -0.57
C ASN A 15 3.96 -5.08 -0.77
N ARG A 16 4.48 -6.25 -0.45
CA ARG A 16 5.92 -6.52 -0.49
C ARG A 16 6.50 -6.53 -1.90
N LYS A 17 5.68 -6.84 -2.90
CA LYS A 17 6.12 -6.90 -4.29
C LYS A 17 6.21 -5.53 -4.97
N ALA A 18 5.70 -4.49 -4.34
CA ALA A 18 5.65 -3.16 -4.95
C ALA A 18 7.05 -2.66 -5.33
N ARG A 19 8.02 -2.78 -4.43
CA ARG A 19 9.40 -2.34 -4.70
C ARG A 19 10.13 -3.20 -5.71
N HIS A 20 9.68 -4.43 -5.91
CA HIS A 20 10.21 -5.31 -6.96
C HIS A 20 9.65 -4.93 -8.33
N ASN A 21 8.37 -4.59 -8.39
CA ASN A 21 7.65 -4.32 -9.65
C ASN A 21 7.70 -2.87 -10.10
N TYR A 22 8.00 -1.93 -9.21
CA TYR A 22 7.92 -0.50 -9.48
C TYR A 22 9.12 0.27 -8.96
N PHE A 23 9.50 1.32 -9.69
CA PHE A 23 10.38 2.37 -9.17
C PHE A 23 9.50 3.37 -8.43
N ILE A 24 9.69 3.49 -7.13
CA ILE A 24 8.90 4.38 -6.29
C ILE A 24 9.55 5.76 -6.26
N GLU A 25 8.82 6.76 -6.78
CA GLU A 25 9.32 8.13 -6.83
C GLU A 25 8.89 8.98 -5.64
N GLU A 26 7.67 8.78 -5.15
CA GLU A 26 7.13 9.57 -4.05
C GLU A 26 6.17 8.71 -3.24
N THR A 27 6.16 8.88 -1.91
CA THR A 27 5.19 8.22 -1.03
C THR A 27 4.40 9.27 -0.26
N PHE A 28 3.14 8.95 0.05
CA PHE A 28 2.28 9.84 0.81
C PHE A 28 1.20 9.03 1.53
N GLU A 29 0.61 9.66 2.54
CA GLU A 29 -0.43 9.02 3.36
C GLU A 29 -1.81 9.50 2.94
N ALA A 30 -2.77 8.57 2.90
CA ALA A 30 -4.17 8.88 2.69
C ALA A 30 -5.02 8.22 3.77
N GLY A 31 -6.12 8.85 4.13
CA GLY A 31 -7.13 8.20 4.96
C GLY A 31 -7.93 7.20 4.13
N LEU A 32 -8.58 6.27 4.81
CA LEU A 32 -9.40 5.24 4.16
C LEU A 32 -10.77 5.18 4.84
N ALA A 33 -11.82 5.38 4.07
CA ALA A 33 -13.19 5.32 4.59
C ALA A 33 -13.62 3.86 4.69
N LEU A 34 -13.87 3.39 5.91
CA LEU A 34 -14.21 2.01 6.21
C LEU A 34 -15.49 1.91 7.01
N THR A 35 -16.16 0.78 6.88
CA THR A 35 -17.28 0.41 7.76
C THR A 35 -16.75 -0.21 9.06
N GLY A 36 -17.61 -0.36 10.07
CA GLY A 36 -17.21 -0.93 11.35
C GLY A 36 -16.68 -2.36 11.25
N THR A 37 -17.32 -3.21 10.42
CA THR A 37 -16.87 -4.58 10.23
C THR A 37 -15.54 -4.66 9.49
N GLU A 38 -15.29 -3.72 8.57
CA GLU A 38 -13.99 -3.63 7.89
C GLU A 38 -12.87 -3.29 8.86
N VAL A 39 -13.09 -2.33 9.75
CA VAL A 39 -12.11 -1.95 10.77
C VAL A 39 -11.79 -3.15 11.68
N LYS A 40 -12.81 -3.84 12.15
CA LYS A 40 -12.63 -5.01 13.01
C LYS A 40 -11.89 -6.14 12.30
N SER A 41 -12.22 -6.39 11.04
CA SER A 41 -11.55 -7.41 10.23
C SER A 41 -10.08 -7.05 9.98
N LEU A 42 -9.78 -5.78 9.69
CA LEU A 42 -8.40 -5.32 9.50
C LEU A 42 -7.53 -5.58 10.74
N ARG A 43 -8.09 -5.38 11.93
CA ARG A 43 -7.35 -5.64 13.17
C ARG A 43 -7.00 -7.12 13.34
N GLY A 44 -7.73 -8.01 12.66
CA GLY A 44 -7.42 -9.45 12.65
C GLY A 44 -6.24 -9.84 11.76
N GLY A 45 -5.76 -8.95 10.90
CA GLY A 45 -4.52 -9.14 10.14
C GLY A 45 -4.59 -10.07 8.93
N ARG A 46 -5.75 -10.36 8.40
CA ARG A 46 -5.92 -11.25 7.23
C ARG A 46 -6.13 -10.51 5.90
N SER A 47 -6.05 -9.19 5.93
CA SER A 47 -6.29 -8.37 4.73
C SER A 47 -5.10 -8.40 3.80
N THR A 48 -5.35 -8.28 2.50
CA THR A 48 -4.31 -8.24 1.47
C THR A 48 -4.53 -7.06 0.53
N ILE A 49 -3.44 -6.44 0.11
CA ILE A 49 -3.48 -5.31 -0.82
C ILE A 49 -2.56 -5.53 -2.03
N ALA A 50 -1.98 -6.71 -2.17
CA ALA A 50 -0.99 -6.98 -3.21
C ALA A 50 -1.52 -6.75 -4.63
N GLU A 51 -2.81 -6.99 -4.85
CA GLU A 51 -3.45 -6.84 -6.16
C GLU A 51 -4.35 -5.60 -6.24
N SER A 52 -4.30 -4.73 -5.23
CA SER A 52 -5.11 -3.53 -5.21
C SER A 52 -4.46 -2.41 -6.02
N TYR A 53 -5.29 -1.48 -6.45
CA TYR A 53 -4.85 -0.31 -7.20
C TYR A 53 -5.74 0.89 -6.89
N VAL A 54 -5.28 2.07 -7.29
CA VAL A 54 -6.02 3.32 -7.07
C VAL A 54 -6.60 3.79 -8.39
N THR A 55 -7.87 4.17 -8.39
CA THR A 55 -8.54 4.74 -9.55
C THR A 55 -9.29 6.01 -9.14
N GLU A 56 -9.60 6.86 -10.12
CA GLU A 56 -10.43 8.02 -9.93
C GLU A 56 -11.81 7.76 -10.53
N GLU A 57 -12.85 8.09 -9.77
CA GLU A 57 -14.22 8.02 -10.25
C GLU A 57 -15.04 9.11 -9.58
N GLY A 58 -15.74 9.90 -10.37
CA GLY A 58 -16.55 11.01 -9.85
C GLY A 58 -15.76 12.09 -9.13
N GLY A 59 -14.48 12.28 -9.50
CA GLY A 59 -13.61 13.25 -8.86
C GLY A 59 -13.02 12.80 -7.52
N GLU A 60 -13.26 11.56 -7.15
CA GLU A 60 -12.76 10.97 -5.91
C GLU A 60 -11.76 9.85 -6.23
N ALA A 61 -10.84 9.59 -5.31
CA ALA A 61 -9.89 8.49 -5.43
C ALA A 61 -10.40 7.28 -4.66
N TRP A 62 -10.28 6.11 -5.27
CA TRP A 62 -10.77 4.85 -4.72
C TRP A 62 -9.68 3.80 -4.70
N LEU A 63 -9.60 3.07 -3.59
CA LEU A 63 -8.78 1.87 -3.49
C LEU A 63 -9.64 0.68 -3.92
N VAL A 64 -9.25 0.01 -5.00
CA VAL A 64 -10.02 -1.05 -5.63
C VAL A 64 -9.27 -2.37 -5.50
N ASN A 65 -10.03 -3.44 -5.32
CA ASN A 65 -9.54 -4.81 -5.26
C ASN A 65 -8.66 -5.12 -4.03
N ALA A 66 -8.73 -4.31 -2.98
CA ALA A 66 -8.15 -4.67 -1.69
C ALA A 66 -9.08 -5.66 -1.00
N ASN A 67 -8.54 -6.76 -0.50
CA ASN A 67 -9.34 -7.77 0.17
C ASN A 67 -9.32 -7.59 1.68
N ILE A 68 -10.47 -7.26 2.25
CA ILE A 68 -10.70 -7.21 3.70
C ILE A 68 -11.73 -8.29 3.99
N PRO A 69 -11.34 -9.46 4.55
CA PRO A 69 -12.27 -10.56 4.79
C PRO A 69 -13.44 -10.14 5.67
N GLU A 70 -14.55 -10.85 5.54
CA GLU A 70 -15.69 -10.64 6.43
C GLU A 70 -15.26 -10.82 7.88
N TYR A 71 -15.82 -10.02 8.77
CA TYR A 71 -15.58 -10.15 10.20
C TYR A 71 -16.35 -11.37 10.71
N ALA A 72 -15.62 -12.38 11.22
CA ALA A 72 -16.18 -13.67 11.56
C ALA A 72 -17.31 -13.60 12.60
N SER A 73 -17.22 -12.64 13.54
CA SER A 73 -18.25 -12.39 14.54
C SER A 73 -19.30 -11.39 14.09
N GLY A 74 -19.21 -10.92 12.84
CA GLY A 74 -20.20 -10.03 12.26
C GLY A 74 -21.47 -10.79 11.90
N ASN A 75 -22.59 -10.08 11.90
CA ASN A 75 -23.88 -10.64 11.52
C ASN A 75 -24.14 -10.40 10.02
N ARG A 76 -25.40 -10.50 9.59
CA ARG A 76 -25.85 -10.31 8.21
C ARG A 76 -25.55 -8.93 7.60
N PHE A 77 -25.08 -7.98 8.39
CA PHE A 77 -24.70 -6.64 7.92
C PHE A 77 -23.19 -6.52 7.69
N ASN A 78 -22.53 -7.62 7.45
CA ASN A 78 -21.11 -7.65 7.12
C ASN A 78 -20.86 -6.95 5.77
N HIS A 79 -19.60 -6.53 5.57
CA HIS A 79 -19.20 -5.87 4.32
C HIS A 79 -18.84 -6.88 3.23
N GLU A 80 -18.83 -6.43 1.98
CA GLU A 80 -18.33 -7.21 0.86
C GLU A 80 -16.80 -7.11 0.86
N PRO A 81 -16.04 -8.25 0.85
CA PRO A 81 -14.58 -8.23 1.03
C PRO A 81 -13.79 -7.36 0.06
N ARG A 82 -14.21 -7.26 -1.18
CA ARG A 82 -13.49 -6.50 -2.21
C ARG A 82 -14.19 -5.19 -2.59
N ARG A 83 -15.01 -4.67 -1.72
CA ARG A 83 -15.70 -3.40 -1.92
C ARG A 83 -14.71 -2.28 -2.23
N PRO A 84 -14.97 -1.43 -3.25
CA PRO A 84 -14.15 -0.23 -3.45
C PRO A 84 -14.23 0.68 -2.22
N ARG A 85 -13.09 1.20 -1.78
CA ARG A 85 -13.03 2.06 -0.60
C ARG A 85 -12.52 3.43 -0.98
N LYS A 86 -13.21 4.45 -0.50
CA LYS A 86 -12.85 5.83 -0.79
C LYS A 86 -11.56 6.21 -0.06
N LEU A 87 -10.64 6.79 -0.78
CA LEU A 87 -9.42 7.38 -0.22
C LEU A 87 -9.72 8.83 0.15
N LEU A 88 -9.32 9.21 1.35
CA LEU A 88 -9.54 10.55 1.87
C LEU A 88 -8.35 11.44 1.53
N LEU A 89 -8.43 12.07 0.38
CA LEU A 89 -7.41 12.97 -0.16
C LEU A 89 -8.06 14.30 -0.52
N HIS A 90 -7.28 15.37 -0.43
CA HIS A 90 -7.74 16.67 -0.89
C HIS A 90 -7.83 16.70 -2.42
N ARG A 91 -8.77 17.49 -2.94
CA ARG A 91 -8.98 17.61 -4.39
C ARG A 91 -7.69 17.99 -5.12
N LYS A 92 -6.88 18.88 -4.55
CA LYS A 92 -5.61 19.28 -5.14
C LYS A 92 -4.64 18.10 -5.27
N GLN A 93 -4.59 17.23 -4.26
CA GLN A 93 -3.76 16.03 -4.28
C GLN A 93 -4.24 15.05 -5.34
N ILE A 94 -5.55 14.82 -5.41
CA ILE A 94 -6.15 13.92 -6.41
C ILE A 94 -5.81 14.42 -7.82
N ASN A 95 -5.99 15.70 -8.07
CA ASN A 95 -5.71 16.29 -9.39
C ASN A 95 -4.23 16.16 -9.76
N ARG A 96 -3.32 16.42 -8.82
CA ARG A 96 -1.88 16.28 -9.04
C ARG A 96 -1.50 14.84 -9.36
N LEU A 97 -2.01 13.90 -8.59
CA LEU A 97 -1.68 12.48 -8.74
C LEU A 97 -2.26 11.88 -10.02
N MET A 98 -3.51 12.23 -10.34
CA MET A 98 -4.13 11.76 -11.58
C MET A 98 -3.47 12.40 -12.81
N GLY A 99 -3.00 13.63 -12.69
CA GLY A 99 -2.22 14.28 -13.73
C GLY A 99 -0.92 13.54 -14.01
N ALA A 100 -0.21 13.10 -12.97
CA ALA A 100 1.01 12.31 -13.12
C ALA A 100 0.72 10.94 -13.77
N VAL A 101 -0.39 10.30 -13.39
CA VAL A 101 -0.79 9.03 -13.99
C VAL A 101 -1.10 9.19 -15.48
N GLU A 102 -1.85 10.21 -15.84
CA GLU A 102 -2.28 10.43 -17.23
C GLU A 102 -1.17 10.96 -18.14
N ARG A 103 -0.41 11.95 -17.66
CA ARG A 103 0.61 12.63 -18.49
C ARG A 103 1.95 11.92 -18.48
N ASP A 104 2.36 11.41 -17.33
CA ASP A 104 3.70 10.86 -17.14
C ASP A 104 3.74 9.33 -17.15
N GLY A 105 2.58 8.69 -17.34
CA GLY A 105 2.50 7.23 -17.39
C GLY A 105 2.82 6.56 -16.06
N MET A 106 2.64 7.28 -14.93
CA MET A 106 2.91 6.74 -13.61
C MET A 106 1.73 5.93 -13.09
N THR A 107 1.95 5.17 -12.04
CA THR A 107 0.94 4.35 -11.39
C THR A 107 0.89 4.68 -9.91
N LEU A 108 -0.30 4.65 -9.34
CA LEU A 108 -0.48 4.77 -7.89
C LEU A 108 -0.60 3.37 -7.29
N VAL A 109 0.33 3.04 -6.40
CA VAL A 109 0.44 1.70 -5.81
C VAL A 109 0.28 1.80 -4.30
N PRO A 110 -0.64 1.05 -3.69
CA PRO A 110 -0.70 0.98 -2.23
C PRO A 110 0.46 0.14 -1.70
N LEU A 111 1.15 0.65 -0.69
CA LEU A 111 2.29 -0.02 -0.07
C LEU A 111 1.92 -0.69 1.24
N LYS A 112 1.16 -0.01 2.09
CA LYS A 112 0.80 -0.50 3.42
C LYS A 112 -0.58 0.00 3.82
N LEU A 113 -1.32 -0.84 4.55
CA LEU A 113 -2.46 -0.43 5.36
C LEU A 113 -2.02 -0.46 6.82
N TYR A 114 -2.36 0.57 7.57
CA TYR A 114 -2.01 0.64 8.99
C TYR A 114 -3.00 1.49 9.75
N PHE A 115 -3.00 1.32 11.06
CA PHE A 115 -3.70 2.22 11.97
C PHE A 115 -2.69 3.18 12.57
N ASN A 116 -3.03 4.47 12.59
CA ASN A 116 -2.17 5.46 13.20
C ASN A 116 -2.35 5.44 14.74
N ASP A 117 -1.65 6.32 15.44
CA ASP A 117 -1.72 6.42 16.90
C ASP A 117 -3.10 6.77 17.44
N ARG A 118 -3.97 7.35 16.60
CA ARG A 118 -5.36 7.65 16.94
C ARG A 118 -6.35 6.55 16.56
N GLY A 119 -5.84 5.42 16.10
CA GLY A 119 -6.66 4.27 15.70
C GLY A 119 -7.40 4.46 14.38
N ARG A 120 -7.00 5.42 13.55
CA ARG A 120 -7.61 5.65 12.23
C ARG A 120 -6.87 4.84 11.16
N ALA A 121 -7.64 4.22 10.26
CA ALA A 121 -7.08 3.48 9.16
C ALA A 121 -6.45 4.42 8.14
N LYS A 122 -5.22 4.15 7.79
CA LYS A 122 -4.43 4.91 6.82
C LYS A 122 -3.82 3.97 5.80
N VAL A 123 -3.55 4.48 4.63
CA VAL A 123 -2.85 3.76 3.58
C VAL A 123 -1.66 4.59 3.11
N GLU A 124 -0.50 3.96 3.01
CA GLU A 124 0.67 4.56 2.38
C GLU A 124 0.60 4.25 0.90
N LEU A 125 0.53 5.29 0.09
CA LEU A 125 0.48 5.19 -1.36
C LEU A 125 1.81 5.62 -1.96
N ALA A 126 2.16 5.05 -3.09
CA ALA A 126 3.35 5.41 -3.84
C ALA A 126 2.97 5.86 -5.25
N LEU A 127 3.58 6.94 -5.69
CA LEU A 127 3.59 7.32 -7.10
C LEU A 127 4.81 6.66 -7.72
N ALA A 128 4.61 5.79 -8.70
CA ALA A 128 5.64 4.86 -9.14
C ALA A 128 5.59 4.62 -10.64
N ARG A 129 6.72 4.14 -11.18
CA ARG A 129 6.83 3.70 -12.57
C ARG A 129 7.01 2.19 -12.60
N GLY A 130 6.32 1.52 -13.53
CA GLY A 130 6.50 0.09 -13.71
C GLY A 130 7.91 -0.24 -14.19
N LYS A 131 8.53 -1.25 -13.60
CA LYS A 131 9.83 -1.75 -14.06
C LYS A 131 9.64 -2.63 -15.29
N LYS A 132 10.53 -2.47 -16.27
CA LYS A 132 10.63 -3.40 -17.39
C LYS A 132 11.20 -4.72 -16.89
N LEU A 133 10.97 -5.80 -17.63
CA LEU A 133 11.40 -7.12 -17.22
C LEU A 133 12.89 -7.22 -16.90
N TYR A 134 13.74 -6.57 -17.69
CA TYR A 134 15.19 -6.60 -17.44
C TYR A 134 15.56 -5.84 -16.15
N ASP A 135 14.85 -4.76 -15.81
CA ASP A 135 15.07 -4.03 -14.56
C ASP A 135 14.77 -4.90 -13.34
N LYS A 136 13.72 -5.72 -13.43
CA LYS A 136 13.38 -6.66 -12.37
C LYS A 136 14.47 -7.71 -12.18
N ARG A 137 15.03 -8.23 -13.29
CA ARG A 137 16.14 -9.20 -13.26
C ARG A 137 17.38 -8.60 -12.62
N ASP A 138 17.72 -7.37 -12.96
CA ASP A 138 18.87 -6.67 -12.38
C ASP A 138 18.69 -6.46 -10.88
N THR A 139 17.50 -6.12 -10.44
CA THR A 139 17.19 -5.96 -9.01
C THR A 139 17.38 -7.29 -8.29
N GLU A 140 16.92 -8.40 -8.86
CA GLU A 140 17.08 -9.74 -8.28
C GLU A 140 18.55 -10.15 -8.23
N LYS A 141 19.30 -9.90 -9.28
CA LYS A 141 20.74 -10.18 -9.31
C LYS A 141 21.48 -9.41 -8.24
N LYS A 142 21.18 -8.13 -8.08
CA LYS A 142 21.80 -7.29 -7.06
C LYS A 142 21.49 -7.79 -5.65
N ARG A 143 20.25 -8.16 -5.37
CA ARG A 143 19.86 -8.72 -4.08
C ARG A 143 20.58 -10.04 -3.79
N SER A 144 20.69 -10.91 -4.80
CA SER A 144 21.40 -12.18 -4.68
C SER A 144 22.88 -11.94 -4.41
N TRP A 145 23.50 -11.04 -5.17
CA TRP A 145 24.90 -10.65 -5.00
C TRP A 145 25.16 -10.10 -3.60
N ASP A 146 24.33 -9.19 -3.12
CA ASP A 146 24.46 -8.60 -1.79
C ASP A 146 24.35 -9.66 -0.68
N ARG A 147 23.45 -10.62 -0.83
CA ARG A 147 23.32 -11.73 0.11
C ARG A 147 24.55 -12.63 0.13
N ASP A 148 25.08 -12.97 -1.03
CA ASP A 148 26.26 -13.83 -1.16
C ASP A 148 27.49 -13.12 -0.57
N ARG A 149 27.63 -11.83 -0.85
CA ARG A 149 28.70 -11.00 -0.30
C ARG A 149 28.63 -10.94 1.22
N ALA A 150 27.46 -10.73 1.79
CA ALA A 150 27.26 -10.71 3.24
C ALA A 150 27.58 -12.07 3.87
N ARG A 151 27.28 -13.16 3.19
CA ARG A 151 27.60 -14.51 3.64
C ARG A 151 29.09 -14.74 3.68
N LEU A 152 29.81 -14.34 2.63
CA LEU A 152 31.26 -14.44 2.57
C LEU A 152 31.94 -13.62 3.66
N MET A 153 31.46 -12.41 3.91
CA MET A 153 31.99 -11.54 4.96
C MET A 153 31.81 -12.15 6.35
N ARG A 154 30.71 -12.85 6.59
CA ARG A 154 30.46 -13.54 7.87
C ARG A 154 31.38 -14.76 8.07
N GLN A 155 31.74 -15.46 6.99
CA GLN A 155 32.63 -16.62 7.07
C GLN A 155 34.07 -16.23 7.34
N LYS A 156 34.50 -15.04 6.96
CA LYS A 156 35.87 -14.55 7.18
C LYS A 156 36.07 -13.87 8.54
N GLY A 157 34.99 -13.60 9.24
CA GLY A 157 35.04 -13.04 10.59
C GLY A 157 34.87 -14.14 11.62
#